data_51c7e071661248ca2c4ef3e2ea3029d5
#
_entry.id   51c7e071661248ca2c4ef3e2ea3029d5
#
_cell.length_a   1.000
_cell.length_b   1.000
_cell.length_c   1.000
_cell.angle_alpha   90.00
_cell.angle_beta   90.00
_cell.angle_gamma   90.00
#
_symmetry.space_group_name_H-M   'P 1'
#
loop_
_entity.id
_entity.type
_entity.pdbx_description
1 polymer ?
#
loop_
_entity_poly.entity_id
_entity_poly.type
_entity_poly.pdbx_seq_one_letter_code
_entity_poly.pdbx_strand_id
1 'polypeptide(L)'
;MPMKIEANHLYHIFNQGNNREKVFYTEKDYVLFMNYFRKSVYLYCNTLAWCLMPNHFHFLIYSTEESARAIKLGNISSTRLSNAFRVLQTSYAQTINYRENRTGSLFRQKAKAKNLDEGSELYALTAFHYIHQNPLKAGLVNDLEEWPYSSYIDYADWNDGSLCDKELAEQLIGFNKERIKEDTFQTLDEVIIKKMLS
;
A
#
# COMPACT_ATOMS: atom_id res chain seq x y z
N MET A 1 4.04 17.38 7.33
CA MET A 1 4.56 16.63 8.49
C MET A 1 4.88 15.20 8.07
N PRO A 2 5.80 14.46 8.74
CA PRO A 2 5.96 13.01 8.51
C PRO A 2 4.67 12.26 8.91
N MET A 3 4.47 11.05 8.38
CA MET A 3 3.37 10.19 8.83
C MET A 3 3.56 9.90 10.33
N LYS A 4 2.49 10.04 11.10
CA LYS A 4 2.48 9.61 12.50
C LYS A 4 2.18 8.11 12.52
N ILE A 5 3.11 7.30 12.99
CA ILE A 5 2.99 5.85 13.10
C ILE A 5 3.14 5.47 14.57
N GLU A 6 2.16 4.78 15.09
CA GLU A 6 2.14 4.15 16.40
C GLU A 6 2.32 2.64 16.23
N ALA A 7 2.83 1.94 17.24
CA ALA A 7 3.03 0.50 17.17
C ALA A 7 1.70 -0.26 17.34
N ASN A 8 1.65 -1.45 16.78
CA ASN A 8 0.53 -2.39 16.94
C ASN A 8 -0.82 -1.87 16.41
N HIS A 9 -0.76 -1.14 15.28
CA HIS A 9 -1.93 -0.60 14.59
C HIS A 9 -1.97 -0.98 13.12
N LEU A 10 -3.19 -1.04 12.58
CA LEU A 10 -3.43 -1.21 11.15
C LEU A 10 -3.40 0.14 10.42
N TYR A 11 -2.62 0.23 9.35
CA TYR A 11 -2.52 1.43 8.53
C TYR A 11 -2.77 1.13 7.06
N HIS A 12 -3.62 1.96 6.45
CA HIS A 12 -3.68 2.10 5.00
C HIS A 12 -2.70 3.19 4.58
N ILE A 13 -1.64 2.81 3.87
CA ILE A 13 -0.61 3.72 3.38
C ILE A 13 -0.73 3.84 1.86
N PHE A 14 -0.81 5.07 1.37
CA PHE A 14 -1.00 5.33 -0.06
C PHE A 14 -0.36 6.64 -0.51
N ASN A 15 -0.07 6.74 -1.80
CA ASN A 15 0.28 7.99 -2.47
C ASN A 15 -0.05 7.91 -3.95
N GLN A 16 -0.12 9.08 -4.58
CA GLN A 16 -0.50 9.26 -5.97
C GLN A 16 0.56 10.11 -6.71
N GLY A 17 0.67 9.87 -7.99
CA GLY A 17 1.47 10.71 -8.88
C GLY A 17 1.04 12.17 -8.84
N ASN A 18 1.99 13.07 -8.98
CA ASN A 18 1.71 14.49 -9.11
C ASN A 18 0.78 14.72 -10.30
N ASN A 19 -0.21 15.60 -10.17
CA ASN A 19 -1.25 15.85 -11.19
C ASN A 19 -1.99 14.57 -11.67
N ARG A 20 -2.01 13.52 -10.86
CA ARG A 20 -2.55 12.20 -11.23
C ARG A 20 -1.83 11.54 -12.42
N GLU A 21 -0.64 11.99 -12.74
CA GLU A 21 0.20 11.41 -13.78
C GLU A 21 0.66 9.99 -13.40
N LYS A 22 1.02 9.22 -14.43
CA LYS A 22 1.60 7.88 -14.22
C LYS A 22 2.88 7.97 -13.40
N VAL A 23 3.04 7.01 -12.51
CA VAL A 23 4.29 6.78 -11.75
C VAL A 23 4.95 5.48 -12.18
N PHE A 24 4.20 4.57 -12.81
CA PHE A 24 4.68 3.33 -13.41
C PHE A 24 4.43 3.41 -14.93
N TYR A 25 5.49 3.44 -15.73
CA TYR A 25 5.44 3.59 -17.19
C TYR A 25 5.54 2.25 -17.89
N THR A 26 6.26 1.30 -17.30
CA THR A 26 6.53 -0.03 -17.83
C THR A 26 6.37 -1.09 -16.74
N GLU A 27 6.25 -2.36 -17.12
CA GLU A 27 6.22 -3.50 -16.18
C GLU A 27 7.45 -3.53 -15.26
N LYS A 28 8.62 -3.16 -15.78
CA LYS A 28 9.87 -3.09 -15.01
C LYS A 28 9.78 -2.09 -13.85
N ASP A 29 8.92 -1.09 -13.94
CA ASP A 29 8.76 -0.06 -12.90
C ASP A 29 8.04 -0.61 -11.68
N TYR A 30 7.06 -1.45 -11.87
CA TYR A 30 6.38 -2.14 -10.77
C TYR A 30 7.36 -3.06 -10.02
N VAL A 31 8.15 -3.83 -10.76
CA VAL A 31 9.19 -4.70 -10.17
C VAL A 31 10.24 -3.86 -9.44
N LEU A 32 10.71 -2.77 -10.04
CA LEU A 32 11.68 -1.85 -9.43
C LEU A 32 11.14 -1.26 -8.12
N PHE A 33 9.89 -0.80 -8.11
CA PHE A 33 9.26 -0.25 -6.91
C PHE A 33 9.18 -1.28 -5.78
N MET A 34 8.75 -2.52 -6.09
CA MET A 34 8.69 -3.60 -5.12
C MET A 34 10.07 -4.03 -4.61
N ASN A 35 11.11 -3.94 -5.44
CA ASN A 35 12.48 -4.16 -4.98
C ASN A 35 12.94 -3.08 -3.99
N TYR A 36 12.60 -1.81 -4.23
CA TYR A 36 12.85 -0.75 -3.24
C TYR A 36 12.01 -0.94 -1.99
N PHE A 37 10.74 -1.37 -2.12
CA PHE A 37 9.87 -1.69 -0.97
C PHE A 37 10.51 -2.77 -0.09
N ARG A 38 10.93 -3.89 -0.67
CA ARG A 38 11.59 -4.99 0.06
C ARG A 38 12.85 -4.52 0.80
N LYS A 39 13.64 -3.65 0.18
CA LYS A 39 14.89 -3.15 0.76
C LYS A 39 14.71 -2.12 1.86
N SER A 40 13.65 -1.33 1.83
CA SER A 40 13.51 -0.17 2.71
C SER A 40 12.33 -0.25 3.67
N VAL A 41 11.19 -0.81 3.27
CA VAL A 41 9.93 -0.77 4.05
C VAL A 41 9.63 -2.10 4.71
N TYR A 42 9.73 -3.20 3.98
CA TYR A 42 9.35 -4.54 4.41
C TYR A 42 9.95 -4.97 5.76
N LEU A 43 11.15 -4.48 6.07
CA LEU A 43 11.86 -4.79 7.32
C LEU A 43 11.21 -4.16 8.57
N TYR A 44 10.29 -3.23 8.40
CA TYR A 44 9.74 -2.42 9.49
C TYR A 44 8.24 -2.57 9.69
N CYS A 45 7.58 -3.47 8.98
CA CYS A 45 6.14 -3.71 9.16
C CYS A 45 5.74 -5.08 8.61
N ASN A 46 4.62 -5.61 9.07
CA ASN A 46 3.98 -6.75 8.42
C ASN A 46 3.10 -6.22 7.30
N THR A 47 3.37 -6.64 6.07
CA THR A 47 2.55 -6.29 4.91
C THR A 47 1.35 -7.22 4.88
N LEU A 48 0.14 -6.66 4.78
CA LEU A 48 -1.10 -7.44 4.78
C LEU A 48 -1.81 -7.43 3.43
N ALA A 49 -1.74 -6.34 2.69
CA ALA A 49 -2.21 -6.28 1.30
C ALA A 49 -1.49 -5.14 0.55
N TRP A 50 -1.44 -5.25 -0.77
CA TRP A 50 -0.90 -4.18 -1.60
C TRP A 50 -1.48 -4.21 -3.01
N CYS A 51 -1.50 -3.04 -3.65
CA CYS A 51 -1.81 -2.89 -5.05
C CYS A 51 -1.07 -1.67 -5.62
N LEU A 52 -0.40 -1.87 -6.76
CA LEU A 52 0.25 -0.82 -7.53
C LEU A 52 -0.59 -0.52 -8.76
N MET A 53 -1.09 0.70 -8.85
CA MET A 53 -1.87 1.21 -9.98
C MET A 53 -0.99 2.11 -10.86
N PRO A 54 -1.29 2.33 -12.14
CA PRO A 54 -0.42 3.11 -13.01
C PRO A 54 0.00 4.47 -12.48
N ASN A 55 -0.82 5.11 -11.64
CA ASN A 55 -0.59 6.45 -11.12
C ASN A 55 -0.62 6.57 -9.58
N HIS A 56 -0.77 5.46 -8.85
CA HIS A 56 -0.79 5.46 -7.39
C HIS A 56 -0.48 4.08 -6.82
N PHE A 57 -0.29 4.01 -5.50
CA PHE A 57 -0.10 2.74 -4.79
C PHE A 57 -0.88 2.72 -3.49
N HIS A 58 -1.21 1.52 -3.04
CA HIS A 58 -1.83 1.22 -1.75
C HIS A 58 -1.11 0.08 -1.06
N PHE A 59 -0.90 0.22 0.27
CA PHE A 59 -0.45 -0.84 1.15
C PHE A 59 -1.35 -0.87 2.38
N LEU A 60 -1.77 -2.06 2.79
CA LEU A 60 -2.31 -2.33 4.10
C LEU A 60 -1.21 -2.99 4.92
N ILE A 61 -0.86 -2.38 6.04
CA ILE A 61 0.23 -2.87 6.89
C ILE A 61 -0.20 -2.92 8.36
N TYR A 62 0.42 -3.81 9.09
CA TYR A 62 0.40 -3.80 10.55
C TYR A 62 1.75 -3.29 11.07
N SER A 63 1.71 -2.26 11.89
CA SER A 63 2.91 -1.63 12.46
C SER A 63 3.41 -2.39 13.68
N THR A 64 4.73 -2.43 13.83
CA THR A 64 5.43 -3.03 14.96
C THR A 64 6.07 -1.95 15.83
N GLU A 65 6.64 -2.32 16.98
CA GLU A 65 7.46 -1.42 17.79
C GLU A 65 8.59 -0.79 16.97
N GLU A 66 9.16 -1.57 16.05
CA GLU A 66 10.23 -1.10 15.19
C GLU A 66 9.73 -0.11 14.13
N SER A 67 8.47 -0.24 13.66
CA SER A 67 7.81 0.75 12.80
C SER A 67 7.74 2.13 13.43
N ALA A 68 7.32 2.15 14.71
CA ALA A 68 7.06 3.37 15.49
C ALA A 68 8.31 3.98 16.09
N ARG A 69 9.45 3.27 16.07
CA ARG A 69 10.69 3.74 16.69
C ARG A 69 11.09 5.11 16.15
N ALA A 70 11.23 6.06 17.07
CA ALA A 70 11.59 7.43 16.75
C ALA A 70 13.01 7.52 16.17
N ILE A 71 13.16 8.35 15.14
CA ILE A 71 14.45 8.71 14.55
C ILE A 71 14.52 10.23 14.35
N LYS A 72 15.73 10.76 14.36
CA LYS A 72 16.00 12.17 14.02
C LYS A 72 16.57 12.26 12.60
N LEU A 73 15.99 13.14 11.80
CA LEU A 73 16.45 13.49 10.46
C LEU A 73 16.77 14.99 10.44
N GLY A 74 17.98 15.34 10.87
CA GLY A 74 18.33 16.73 11.19
C GLY A 74 17.45 17.23 12.34
N ASN A 75 16.71 18.31 12.11
CA ASN A 75 15.78 18.91 13.09
C ASN A 75 14.38 18.32 13.08
N ILE A 76 14.11 17.30 12.23
CA ILE A 76 12.79 16.69 12.10
C ILE A 76 12.76 15.37 12.87
N SER A 77 11.78 15.22 13.76
CA SER A 77 11.45 13.91 14.33
C SER A 77 10.56 13.13 13.39
N SER A 78 10.85 11.84 13.22
CA SER A 78 10.10 10.92 12.37
C SER A 78 10.10 9.52 12.98
N THR A 79 9.37 8.58 12.40
CA THR A 79 9.44 7.17 12.74
C THR A 79 10.21 6.39 11.67
N ARG A 80 10.70 5.21 12.01
CA ARG A 80 11.43 4.35 11.04
C ARG A 80 10.57 4.06 9.82
N LEU A 81 9.32 3.63 10.00
CA LEU A 81 8.43 3.31 8.87
C LEU A 81 8.12 4.54 8.01
N SER A 82 7.87 5.71 8.64
CA SER A 82 7.66 6.95 7.89
C SER A 82 8.87 7.32 7.04
N ASN A 83 10.08 7.15 7.59
CA ASN A 83 11.32 7.39 6.84
C ASN A 83 11.54 6.33 5.74
N ALA A 84 11.21 5.07 6.00
CA ALA A 84 11.33 3.99 5.03
C ALA A 84 10.49 4.28 3.77
N PHE A 85 9.23 4.70 3.93
CA PHE A 85 8.41 5.14 2.80
C PHE A 85 8.94 6.39 2.11
N ARG A 86 9.53 7.33 2.85
CA ARG A 86 10.21 8.49 2.24
C ARG A 86 11.38 8.05 1.36
N VAL A 87 12.23 7.15 1.86
CA VAL A 87 13.38 6.60 1.11
C VAL A 87 12.92 5.86 -0.12
N LEU A 88 11.95 4.95 0.00
CA LEU A 88 11.31 4.25 -1.11
C LEU A 88 10.92 5.21 -2.23
N GLN A 89 10.07 6.20 -1.91
CA GLN A 89 9.54 7.13 -2.91
C GLN A 89 10.63 8.02 -3.53
N THR A 90 11.59 8.47 -2.72
CA THR A 90 12.68 9.33 -3.21
C THR A 90 13.59 8.55 -4.15
N SER A 91 14.03 7.34 -3.77
CA SER A 91 14.91 6.51 -4.61
C SER A 91 14.22 6.10 -5.91
N TYR A 92 12.96 5.71 -5.84
CA TYR A 92 12.16 5.38 -7.01
C TYR A 92 11.98 6.60 -7.93
N ALA A 93 11.57 7.75 -7.37
CA ALA A 93 11.37 8.97 -8.15
C ALA A 93 12.66 9.45 -8.83
N GLN A 94 13.80 9.36 -8.17
CA GLN A 94 15.11 9.70 -8.77
C GLN A 94 15.40 8.82 -9.98
N THR A 95 15.19 7.51 -9.86
CA THR A 95 15.43 6.57 -10.96
C THR A 95 14.51 6.83 -12.14
N ILE A 96 13.20 7.05 -11.89
CA ILE A 96 12.23 7.35 -12.95
C ILE A 96 12.53 8.70 -13.60
N ASN A 97 12.77 9.75 -12.81
CA ASN A 97 13.06 11.08 -13.35
C ASN A 97 14.31 11.08 -14.24
N TYR A 98 15.37 10.36 -13.81
CA TYR A 98 16.57 10.22 -14.62
C TYR A 98 16.29 9.50 -15.95
N ARG A 99 15.61 8.36 -15.89
CA ARG A 99 15.31 7.53 -17.07
C ARG A 99 14.38 8.23 -18.06
N GLU A 100 13.35 8.90 -17.56
CA GLU A 100 12.34 9.60 -18.38
C GLU A 100 12.71 11.06 -18.72
N ASN A 101 13.95 11.48 -18.38
CA ASN A 101 14.41 12.87 -18.54
C ASN A 101 13.43 13.90 -17.96
N ARG A 102 12.89 13.60 -16.77
CA ARG A 102 11.88 14.43 -16.07
C ARG A 102 12.54 15.28 -14.99
N THR A 103 11.90 16.41 -14.72
CA THR A 103 12.23 17.29 -13.58
C THR A 103 11.02 17.41 -12.65
N GLY A 104 11.26 17.79 -11.40
CA GLY A 104 10.19 17.98 -10.41
C GLY A 104 9.74 16.69 -9.69
N SER A 105 8.64 16.82 -8.97
CA SER A 105 8.14 15.74 -8.12
C SER A 105 7.36 14.70 -8.93
N LEU A 106 7.73 13.43 -8.76
CA LEU A 106 6.98 12.30 -9.35
C LEU A 106 5.69 12.05 -8.54
N PHE A 107 5.78 12.06 -7.22
CA PHE A 107 4.63 11.88 -6.33
C PHE A 107 4.06 13.22 -5.87
N ARG A 108 2.76 13.26 -5.59
CA ARG A 108 2.04 14.48 -5.21
C ARG A 108 2.58 15.13 -3.94
N GLN A 109 2.85 14.33 -2.91
CA GLN A 109 3.38 14.74 -1.60
C GLN A 109 4.04 13.53 -0.94
N LYS A 110 4.23 13.60 0.38
CA LYS A 110 4.58 12.41 1.18
C LYS A 110 3.42 11.43 1.16
N ALA A 111 3.71 10.13 1.28
CA ALA A 111 2.68 9.14 1.47
C ALA A 111 1.80 9.50 2.68
N LYS A 112 0.52 9.24 2.56
CA LYS A 112 -0.44 9.33 3.65
C LYS A 112 -0.50 7.98 4.38
N ALA A 113 -0.72 8.01 5.68
CA ALA A 113 -1.04 6.86 6.50
C ALA A 113 -2.35 7.14 7.24
N LYS A 114 -3.36 6.31 7.01
CA LYS A 114 -4.63 6.35 7.71
C LYS A 114 -4.65 5.22 8.71
N ASN A 115 -4.77 5.54 10.00
CA ASN A 115 -5.00 4.55 11.05
C ASN A 115 -6.41 3.97 10.88
N LEU A 116 -6.54 2.65 10.76
CA LEU A 116 -7.82 1.98 10.55
C LEU A 116 -8.46 1.55 11.87
N ASP A 117 -7.70 1.47 12.96
CA ASP A 117 -8.22 1.12 14.28
C ASP A 117 -9.03 2.27 14.90
N GLU A 118 -8.86 3.50 14.41
CA GLU A 118 -9.66 4.66 14.81
C GLU A 118 -11.06 4.68 14.20
N GLY A 119 -11.40 3.67 13.39
CA GLY A 119 -12.66 3.55 12.67
C GLY A 119 -13.58 2.45 13.22
N SER A 120 -14.56 2.05 12.41
CA SER A 120 -15.38 0.88 12.69
C SER A 120 -14.58 -0.41 12.40
N GLU A 121 -14.96 -1.53 13.01
CA GLU A 121 -14.38 -2.85 12.76
C GLU A 121 -14.34 -3.23 11.27
N LEU A 122 -15.25 -2.64 10.46
CA LEU A 122 -15.30 -2.87 9.02
C LEU A 122 -14.22 -2.10 8.22
N TYR A 123 -13.48 -1.16 8.85
CA TYR A 123 -12.50 -0.35 8.09
C TYR A 123 -11.36 -1.20 7.53
N ALA A 124 -10.82 -2.12 8.32
CA ALA A 124 -9.73 -2.99 7.89
C ALA A 124 -10.18 -3.92 6.75
N LEU A 125 -11.36 -4.55 6.90
CA LEU A 125 -11.94 -5.43 5.88
C LEU A 125 -12.27 -4.66 4.59
N THR A 126 -12.89 -3.48 4.72
CA THR A 126 -13.19 -2.62 3.57
C THR A 126 -11.91 -2.18 2.87
N ALA A 127 -10.85 -1.80 3.62
CA ALA A 127 -9.57 -1.42 3.06
C ALA A 127 -8.91 -2.57 2.29
N PHE A 128 -8.95 -3.78 2.85
CA PHE A 128 -8.43 -4.99 2.23
C PHE A 128 -9.06 -5.25 0.86
N HIS A 129 -10.39 -5.32 0.80
CA HIS A 129 -11.09 -5.52 -0.46
C HIS A 129 -10.97 -4.33 -1.41
N TYR A 130 -11.03 -3.09 -0.91
CA TYR A 130 -10.82 -1.89 -1.71
C TYR A 130 -9.48 -1.89 -2.44
N ILE A 131 -8.38 -2.24 -1.73
CA ILE A 131 -7.04 -2.30 -2.30
C ILE A 131 -7.00 -3.29 -3.47
N HIS A 132 -7.61 -4.46 -3.30
CA HIS A 132 -7.64 -5.48 -4.35
C HIS A 132 -8.58 -5.13 -5.52
N GLN A 133 -9.69 -4.41 -5.26
CA GLN A 133 -10.64 -4.01 -6.31
C GLN A 133 -10.16 -2.85 -7.20
N ASN A 134 -9.09 -2.14 -6.82
CA ASN A 134 -8.66 -0.94 -7.55
C ASN A 134 -8.49 -1.15 -9.06
N PRO A 135 -7.82 -2.22 -9.55
CA PRO A 135 -7.64 -2.44 -10.99
C PRO A 135 -8.96 -2.64 -11.74
N LEU A 136 -9.88 -3.40 -11.15
CA LEU A 136 -11.21 -3.66 -11.73
C LEU A 136 -12.05 -2.37 -11.78
N LYS A 137 -12.10 -1.62 -10.67
CA LYS A 137 -12.82 -0.33 -10.58
C LYS A 137 -12.25 0.73 -11.52
N ALA A 138 -10.96 0.66 -11.83
CA ALA A 138 -10.33 1.55 -12.80
C ALA A 138 -10.49 1.09 -14.26
N GLY A 139 -11.14 -0.05 -14.51
CA GLY A 139 -11.34 -0.61 -15.84
C GLY A 139 -10.03 -1.08 -16.53
N LEU A 140 -9.01 -1.41 -15.74
CA LEU A 140 -7.73 -1.90 -16.26
C LEU A 140 -7.76 -3.38 -16.60
N VAL A 141 -8.61 -4.14 -15.92
CA VAL A 141 -8.81 -5.58 -16.10
C VAL A 141 -10.30 -5.91 -15.96
N ASN A 142 -10.72 -7.06 -16.46
CA ASN A 142 -12.06 -7.60 -16.26
C ASN A 142 -12.11 -8.62 -15.12
N ASP A 143 -10.98 -9.21 -14.77
CA ASP A 143 -10.80 -10.11 -13.65
C ASP A 143 -9.60 -9.63 -12.81
N LEU A 144 -9.71 -9.76 -11.47
CA LEU A 144 -8.65 -9.33 -10.55
C LEU A 144 -7.38 -10.18 -10.68
N GLU A 145 -7.50 -11.42 -11.15
CA GLU A 145 -6.36 -12.32 -11.38
C GLU A 145 -5.51 -11.85 -12.59
N GLU A 146 -6.06 -11.03 -13.49
CA GLU A 146 -5.35 -10.45 -14.62
C GLU A 146 -4.38 -9.31 -14.22
N TRP A 147 -4.43 -8.81 -12.94
CA TRP A 147 -3.57 -7.72 -12.49
C TRP A 147 -2.40 -8.22 -11.63
N PRO A 148 -1.21 -8.46 -12.20
CA PRO A 148 -0.08 -9.06 -11.49
C PRO A 148 0.60 -8.13 -10.47
N TYR A 149 0.19 -6.86 -10.41
CA TYR A 149 0.75 -5.85 -9.49
C TYR A 149 -0.14 -5.63 -8.27
N SER A 150 -0.71 -6.70 -7.76
CA SER A 150 -1.56 -6.75 -6.58
C SER A 150 -1.28 -8.03 -5.78
N SER A 151 -1.49 -7.98 -4.47
CA SER A 151 -1.47 -9.18 -3.62
C SER A 151 -2.74 -10.03 -3.75
N TYR A 152 -3.70 -9.66 -4.60
CA TYR A 152 -4.94 -10.43 -4.75
C TYR A 152 -4.68 -11.89 -5.12
N ILE A 153 -3.78 -12.14 -6.08
CA ILE A 153 -3.43 -13.49 -6.53
C ILE A 153 -2.85 -14.35 -5.39
N ASP A 154 -2.03 -13.74 -4.51
CA ASP A 154 -1.47 -14.45 -3.36
C ASP A 154 -2.56 -14.97 -2.41
N TYR A 155 -3.66 -14.23 -2.29
CA TYR A 155 -4.82 -14.60 -1.47
C TYR A 155 -5.78 -15.54 -2.19
N ALA A 156 -6.03 -15.30 -3.48
CA ALA A 156 -6.95 -16.11 -4.28
C ALA A 156 -6.51 -17.58 -4.40
N ASP A 157 -5.21 -17.79 -4.53
CA ASP A 157 -4.60 -19.13 -4.65
C ASP A 157 -3.97 -19.62 -3.34
N TRP A 158 -3.92 -18.78 -2.31
CA TRP A 158 -3.27 -19.05 -1.02
C TRP A 158 -1.84 -19.59 -1.15
N ASN A 159 -1.08 -19.03 -2.13
CA ASN A 159 0.26 -19.49 -2.46
C ASN A 159 1.30 -19.17 -1.38
N ASP A 160 2.26 -20.06 -1.16
CA ASP A 160 3.42 -19.81 -0.31
C ASP A 160 4.38 -18.78 -0.95
N GLY A 161 5.17 -18.11 -0.10
CA GLY A 161 6.19 -17.17 -0.57
C GLY A 161 5.68 -15.77 -0.92
N SER A 162 4.44 -15.44 -0.55
CA SER A 162 3.89 -14.09 -0.65
C SER A 162 4.70 -13.06 0.12
N LEU A 163 4.63 -11.80 -0.32
CA LEU A 163 5.11 -10.67 0.46
C LEU A 163 4.23 -10.40 1.69
N CYS A 164 2.98 -10.85 1.65
CA CYS A 164 1.99 -10.62 2.69
C CYS A 164 2.05 -11.70 3.76
N ASP A 165 1.94 -11.28 5.01
CA ASP A 165 1.68 -12.14 6.16
C ASP A 165 0.17 -12.45 6.18
N LYS A 166 -0.21 -13.54 5.49
CA LYS A 166 -1.62 -13.89 5.24
C LYS A 166 -2.33 -14.38 6.49
N GLU A 167 -1.64 -15.11 7.34
CA GLU A 167 -2.18 -15.59 8.61
C GLU A 167 -2.48 -14.43 9.55
N LEU A 168 -1.55 -13.48 9.66
CA LEU A 168 -1.77 -12.26 10.44
C LEU A 168 -2.89 -11.41 9.83
N ALA A 169 -2.96 -11.33 8.51
CA ALA A 169 -4.04 -10.62 7.82
C ALA A 169 -5.40 -11.24 8.10
N GLU A 170 -5.55 -12.57 8.02
CA GLU A 170 -6.79 -13.28 8.35
C GLU A 170 -7.20 -12.99 9.81
N GLN A 171 -6.24 -13.08 10.74
CA GLN A 171 -6.48 -12.85 12.16
C GLN A 171 -6.93 -11.41 12.48
N LEU A 172 -6.27 -10.40 11.89
CA LEU A 172 -6.51 -8.99 12.22
C LEU A 172 -7.67 -8.36 11.43
N ILE A 173 -7.92 -8.83 10.22
CA ILE A 173 -8.91 -8.25 9.30
C ILE A 173 -10.23 -9.01 9.35
N GLY A 174 -10.18 -10.34 9.64
CA GLY A 174 -11.36 -11.17 9.79
C GLY A 174 -12.06 -11.51 8.47
N PHE A 175 -11.34 -11.52 7.34
CA PHE A 175 -11.90 -12.02 6.08
C PHE A 175 -12.01 -13.56 6.08
N ASN A 176 -12.89 -14.08 5.24
CA ASN A 176 -13.01 -15.53 5.04
C ASN A 176 -12.18 -15.94 3.83
N LYS A 177 -11.10 -16.73 4.06
CA LYS A 177 -10.19 -17.16 3.00
C LYS A 177 -10.87 -18.01 1.91
N GLU A 178 -11.88 -18.81 2.28
CA GLU A 178 -12.60 -19.67 1.33
C GLU A 178 -13.53 -18.86 0.41
N ARG A 179 -13.92 -17.66 0.85
CA ARG A 179 -14.84 -16.77 0.14
C ARG A 179 -14.17 -15.51 -0.42
N ILE A 180 -12.85 -15.45 -0.38
CA ILE A 180 -12.12 -14.22 -0.72
C ILE A 180 -12.42 -13.75 -2.15
N LYS A 181 -12.58 -14.67 -3.09
CA LYS A 181 -12.94 -14.35 -4.48
C LYS A 181 -14.33 -13.71 -4.54
N GLU A 182 -15.33 -14.31 -3.89
CA GLU A 182 -16.70 -13.80 -3.87
C GLU A 182 -16.79 -12.45 -3.14
N ASP A 183 -16.23 -12.38 -1.94
CA ASP A 183 -16.32 -11.21 -1.07
C ASP A 183 -15.57 -10.00 -1.67
N THR A 184 -14.45 -10.22 -2.38
CA THR A 184 -13.72 -9.13 -3.04
C THR A 184 -14.47 -8.55 -4.24
N PHE A 185 -15.42 -9.25 -4.84
CA PHE A 185 -16.25 -8.71 -5.93
C PHE A 185 -17.51 -7.98 -5.43
N GLN A 186 -17.81 -8.00 -4.13
CA GLN A 186 -18.97 -7.32 -3.58
C GLN A 186 -18.81 -5.79 -3.60
N THR A 187 -19.94 -5.09 -3.66
CA THR A 187 -19.94 -3.63 -3.58
C THR A 187 -19.56 -3.19 -2.17
N LEU A 188 -18.54 -2.34 -2.09
CA LEU A 188 -18.07 -1.77 -0.84
C LEU A 188 -18.81 -0.47 -0.50
N ASP A 189 -18.95 -0.17 0.79
CA ASP A 189 -19.55 1.08 1.27
C ASP A 189 -18.68 2.29 0.89
N GLU A 190 -19.19 3.14 0.01
CA GLU A 190 -18.49 4.33 -0.45
C GLU A 190 -18.23 5.36 0.65
N VAL A 191 -19.06 5.39 1.70
CA VAL A 191 -18.86 6.31 2.84
C VAL A 191 -17.63 5.89 3.61
N ILE A 192 -17.46 4.59 3.83
CA ILE A 192 -16.26 4.03 4.48
C ILE A 192 -15.03 4.32 3.62
N ILE A 193 -15.09 4.06 2.30
CA ILE A 193 -13.98 4.33 1.39
C ILE A 193 -13.56 5.81 1.43
N LYS A 194 -14.51 6.74 1.37
CA LYS A 194 -14.20 8.18 1.44
C LYS A 194 -13.51 8.55 2.76
N LYS A 195 -13.95 7.99 3.87
CA LYS A 195 -13.33 8.22 5.19
C LYS A 195 -11.92 7.64 5.29
N MET A 196 -11.64 6.50 4.66
CA MET A 196 -10.31 5.89 4.61
C MET A 196 -9.32 6.67 3.75
N LEU A 197 -9.79 7.38 2.73
CA LEU A 197 -8.96 8.14 1.79
C LEU A 197 -8.77 9.61 2.18
N SER A 198 -9.54 10.12 3.11
CA SER A 198 -9.43 11.48 3.65
C SER A 198 -8.34 11.58 4.72
#